data_5d7fb8a128d17e74f7e9c7a63250b3ca
#
_entry.id   5d7fb8a128d17e74f7e9c7a63250b3ca
#
_cell.length_a   1.000
_cell.length_b   1.000
_cell.length_c   1.000
_cell.angle_alpha   90.00
_cell.angle_beta   90.00
_cell.angle_gamma   90.00
#
_symmetry.space_group_name_H-M   'P 1'
#
loop_
_entity.id
_entity.type
_entity.pdbx_description
1 polymer ?
#
loop_
_entity_poly.entity_id
_entity_poly.type
_entity_poly.pdbx_seq_one_letter_code
_entity_poly.pdbx_strand_id
1 'polypeptide(L)'
;RQRQMCIRDRYKYLDENVFKEIKDSFVLVERDTPYEKGRLGLMMAVDLEEYDYTPFAPVAIRATEGTVLERIPPRVEIRRHAPLELPHIMLLIDDREHTVIEPLYENREKLELLYDTNLNMNGGHVRGWRVPDTAAVLEKLYALTSDEVQLKNYGKVTNFLFAVGDGNHSLATAKAHWNEVKVGLSDKDKETHPARYALVEVENLMSPALKFEPIHRVVFGADESFVKELSTKTAGGRKIKAFTKDKTFTLSAPDDSIDAIKEIQDFIDEYVKSHEGVEVDYIHGENYLEDVVKERGGVGIIMPAPEKTNLFDFIIRRGIMPRKSFSMGEAEEKRYYFEAKKIKR
;
A
#
# COMPACT_ATOMS: atom_id res chain seq x y z
N ARG A 1 -12.67 22.71 6.43
CA ARG A 1 -12.56 23.06 7.87
C ARG A 1 -11.91 21.94 8.70
N GLN A 2 -12.36 20.68 8.67
CA GLN A 2 -11.76 19.57 9.45
C GLN A 2 -10.25 19.38 9.15
N ARG A 3 -9.82 19.45 7.89
CA ARG A 3 -8.40 19.30 7.50
C ARG A 3 -7.50 20.40 8.03
N GLN A 4 -8.00 21.63 8.14
CA GLN A 4 -7.26 22.76 8.73
C GLN A 4 -7.14 22.63 10.26
N MET A 5 -8.11 22.00 10.92
CA MET A 5 -8.01 21.69 12.35
C MET A 5 -6.90 20.67 12.61
N CYS A 6 -6.82 19.58 11.82
CA CYS A 6 -5.74 18.60 11.97
C CYS A 6 -4.33 19.20 11.79
N ILE A 7 -4.15 20.19 10.92
CA ILE A 7 -2.86 20.87 10.74
C ILE A 7 -2.54 21.73 11.98
N ARG A 8 -3.51 22.49 12.49
CA ARG A 8 -3.37 23.29 13.72
C ARG A 8 -3.01 22.43 14.92
N ASP A 9 -3.65 21.28 15.05
CA ASP A 9 -3.38 20.34 16.14
C ASP A 9 -1.95 19.80 16.08
N ARG A 10 -1.41 19.55 14.88
CA ARG A 10 -0.02 19.11 14.71
C ARG A 10 0.98 20.16 15.19
N TYR A 11 0.76 21.46 14.91
CA TYR A 11 1.57 22.54 15.46
C TYR A 11 1.45 22.61 16.98
N LYS A 12 0.22 22.55 17.51
CA LYS A 12 -0.05 22.55 18.95
C LYS A 12 0.68 21.41 19.66
N TYR A 13 0.62 20.20 19.12
CA TYR A 13 1.32 19.04 19.73
C TYR A 13 2.85 19.16 19.70
N LEU A 14 3.40 19.86 18.70
CA LEU A 14 4.82 20.18 18.67
C LEU A 14 5.17 21.20 19.75
N ASP A 15 4.38 22.27 19.89
CA ASP A 15 4.58 23.33 20.88
C ASP A 15 4.41 22.82 22.32
N GLU A 16 3.49 21.90 22.53
CA GLU A 16 3.21 21.25 23.82
C GLU A 16 4.16 20.08 24.12
N ASN A 17 5.13 19.78 23.25
CA ASN A 17 6.08 18.66 23.39
C ASN A 17 5.40 17.28 23.62
N VAL A 18 4.27 17.04 22.93
CA VAL A 18 3.54 15.76 23.02
C VAL A 18 4.37 14.62 22.42
N PHE A 19 5.22 14.91 21.42
CA PHE A 19 6.05 13.94 20.76
C PHE A 19 7.44 13.79 21.43
N LYS A 20 7.89 12.55 21.64
CA LYS A 20 9.28 12.25 21.95
C LYS A 20 10.06 12.19 20.64
N GLU A 21 11.07 13.02 20.45
CA GLU A 21 11.95 12.96 19.28
C GLU A 21 12.94 11.80 19.42
N ILE A 22 13.02 10.96 18.37
CA ILE A 22 13.98 9.86 18.26
C ILE A 22 14.85 10.14 17.03
N LYS A 23 16.14 10.38 17.26
CA LYS A 23 17.08 10.73 16.20
C LYS A 23 17.86 9.49 15.74
N ASP A 24 18.23 9.51 14.45
CA ASP A 24 19.18 8.56 13.83
C ASP A 24 18.83 7.11 14.15
N SER A 25 17.57 6.75 13.96
CA SER A 25 17.07 5.42 14.30
C SER A 25 15.89 5.03 13.41
N PHE A 26 15.70 3.72 13.23
CA PHE A 26 14.43 3.16 12.78
C PHE A 26 13.60 2.70 13.99
N VAL A 27 12.34 2.33 13.75
CA VAL A 27 11.49 1.73 14.77
C VAL A 27 10.98 0.40 14.26
N LEU A 28 11.36 -0.68 14.95
CA LEU A 28 10.77 -1.99 14.75
C LEU A 28 9.38 -2.00 15.37
N VAL A 29 8.39 -2.43 14.63
CA VAL A 29 6.99 -2.51 15.08
C VAL A 29 6.53 -3.95 15.02
N GLU A 30 5.93 -4.42 16.10
CA GLU A 30 5.13 -5.64 16.12
C GLU A 30 3.68 -5.28 16.35
N ARG A 31 2.81 -5.90 15.60
CA ARG A 31 1.38 -5.66 15.70
C ARG A 31 0.57 -6.94 15.72
N ASP A 32 -0.30 -7.05 16.72
CA ASP A 32 -1.39 -8.02 16.74
C ASP A 32 -2.67 -7.33 16.28
N THR A 33 -3.28 -7.82 15.22
CA THR A 33 -4.59 -7.37 14.76
C THR A 33 -5.68 -8.31 15.26
N PRO A 34 -6.97 -7.97 15.11
CA PRO A 34 -8.06 -8.93 15.39
C PRO A 34 -8.02 -10.19 14.50
N TYR A 35 -7.34 -10.12 13.35
CA TYR A 35 -7.29 -11.18 12.33
C TYR A 35 -5.95 -11.92 12.33
N GLU A 36 -4.84 -11.21 12.53
CA GLU A 36 -3.49 -11.76 12.44
C GLU A 36 -2.63 -11.31 13.62
N LYS A 37 -1.71 -12.18 14.04
CA LYS A 37 -0.75 -11.89 15.12
C LYS A 37 0.68 -11.83 14.60
N GLY A 38 1.51 -11.05 15.28
CA GLY A 38 2.94 -10.99 15.03
C GLY A 38 3.29 -10.36 13.68
N ARG A 39 2.50 -9.42 13.19
CA ARG A 39 2.82 -8.65 11.99
C ARG A 39 3.97 -7.71 12.30
N LEU A 40 5.07 -7.86 11.58
CA LEU A 40 6.31 -7.10 11.80
C LEU A 40 6.45 -6.02 10.73
N GLY A 41 6.80 -4.82 11.16
CA GLY A 41 7.11 -3.69 10.30
C GLY A 41 8.35 -2.94 10.78
N LEU A 42 8.98 -2.21 9.89
CA LEU A 42 10.09 -1.33 10.18
C LEU A 42 9.74 0.09 9.73
N MET A 43 9.56 1.00 10.70
CA MET A 43 9.34 2.42 10.40
C MET A 43 10.67 3.08 10.05
N MET A 44 10.73 3.66 8.86
CA MET A 44 11.90 4.36 8.36
C MET A 44 11.52 5.50 7.41
N ALA A 45 12.47 6.33 7.04
CA ALA A 45 12.28 7.35 6.02
C ALA A 45 13.00 6.93 4.74
N VAL A 46 12.29 6.99 3.61
CA VAL A 46 12.86 6.69 2.28
C VAL A 46 13.08 7.95 1.46
N ASP A 47 14.13 7.95 0.65
CA ASP A 47 14.47 9.04 -0.24
C ASP A 47 13.49 9.09 -1.43
N LEU A 48 12.78 10.19 -1.58
CA LEU A 48 11.85 10.39 -2.68
C LEU A 48 12.53 10.53 -4.05
N GLU A 49 13.83 10.76 -4.12
CA GLU A 49 14.54 10.71 -5.40
C GLU A 49 14.63 9.28 -5.96
N GLU A 50 14.59 8.28 -5.10
CA GLU A 50 14.56 6.86 -5.45
C GLU A 50 13.14 6.31 -5.72
N TYR A 51 12.12 7.17 -5.76
CA TYR A 51 10.74 6.80 -6.02
C TYR A 51 10.22 7.38 -7.33
N ASP A 52 9.57 6.53 -8.12
CA ASP A 52 8.76 6.92 -9.27
C ASP A 52 7.52 6.01 -9.38
N TYR A 53 6.39 6.61 -9.75
CA TYR A 53 5.15 5.89 -9.99
C TYR A 53 4.89 5.58 -11.47
N THR A 54 5.82 5.95 -12.36
CA THR A 54 5.76 5.62 -13.78
C THR A 54 6.02 4.11 -13.97
N PRO A 55 5.21 3.42 -14.77
CA PRO A 55 5.47 2.01 -15.08
C PRO A 55 6.88 1.80 -15.63
N PHE A 56 7.57 0.74 -15.17
CA PHE A 56 8.93 0.37 -15.58
C PHE A 56 10.03 1.38 -15.21
N ALA A 57 9.77 2.35 -14.34
CA ALA A 57 10.79 3.28 -13.89
C ALA A 57 11.99 2.52 -13.29
N PRO A 58 13.25 2.88 -13.67
CA PRO A 58 14.46 2.20 -13.19
C PRO A 58 14.91 2.75 -11.82
N VAL A 59 14.02 2.71 -10.84
CA VAL A 59 14.21 3.24 -9.48
C VAL A 59 14.02 2.15 -8.44
N ALA A 60 14.53 2.39 -7.23
CA ALA A 60 14.48 1.42 -6.14
C ALA A 60 13.08 1.25 -5.55
N ILE A 61 12.25 2.30 -5.58
CA ILE A 61 10.89 2.30 -5.01
C ILE A 61 9.89 2.48 -6.15
N ARG A 62 9.02 1.47 -6.37
CA ARG A 62 8.06 1.47 -7.48
C ARG A 62 6.63 1.36 -6.98
N ALA A 63 5.74 2.11 -7.63
CA ALA A 63 4.31 1.94 -7.46
C ALA A 63 3.84 0.56 -7.95
N THR A 64 2.85 -0.01 -7.29
CA THR A 64 2.22 -1.27 -7.69
C THR A 64 0.96 -1.05 -8.50
N GLU A 65 0.29 0.09 -8.33
CA GLU A 65 -0.93 0.47 -9.02
C GLU A 65 -0.78 1.82 -9.72
N GLY A 66 -1.61 2.07 -10.72
CA GLY A 66 -1.67 3.36 -11.43
C GLY A 66 -2.04 4.52 -10.49
N THR A 67 -1.30 5.59 -10.58
CA THR A 67 -1.54 6.81 -9.81
C THR A 67 -2.58 7.71 -10.53
N VAL A 68 -3.64 8.06 -9.84
CA VAL A 68 -4.67 8.99 -10.32
C VAL A 68 -4.17 10.42 -10.10
N LEU A 69 -3.68 11.08 -11.15
CA LEU A 69 -2.99 12.36 -11.09
C LEU A 69 -3.86 13.48 -10.51
N GLU A 70 -5.15 13.49 -10.82
CA GLU A 70 -6.12 14.49 -10.35
C GLU A 70 -6.29 14.49 -8.82
N ARG A 71 -5.91 13.40 -8.16
CA ARG A 71 -5.96 13.28 -6.69
C ARG A 71 -4.75 13.87 -5.99
N ILE A 72 -3.68 14.20 -6.72
CA ILE A 72 -2.42 14.68 -6.12
C ILE A 72 -2.51 16.15 -5.69
N PRO A 73 -2.93 17.13 -6.54
CA PRO A 73 -2.86 18.54 -6.19
C PRO A 73 -3.58 18.92 -4.90
N PRO A 74 -4.82 18.47 -4.61
CA PRO A 74 -5.49 18.80 -3.35
C PRO A 74 -4.77 18.27 -2.11
N ARG A 75 -4.03 17.17 -2.25
CA ARG A 75 -3.26 16.56 -1.16
C ARG A 75 -1.93 17.27 -0.95
N VAL A 76 -1.26 17.70 -2.03
CA VAL A 76 -0.06 18.53 -1.96
C VAL A 76 -0.35 19.83 -1.22
N GLU A 77 -1.48 20.49 -1.51
CA GLU A 77 -1.89 21.70 -0.81
C GLU A 77 -2.00 21.51 0.71
N ILE A 78 -2.55 20.37 1.15
CA ILE A 78 -2.61 20.05 2.58
C ILE A 78 -1.21 19.82 3.14
N ARG A 79 -0.35 19.10 2.41
CA ARG A 79 1.01 18.76 2.83
C ARG A 79 1.89 20.00 2.96
N ARG A 80 1.75 21.00 2.08
CA ARG A 80 2.47 22.29 2.14
C ARG A 80 2.36 22.97 3.49
N HIS A 81 1.22 22.86 4.15
CA HIS A 81 0.93 23.54 5.40
C HIS A 81 1.17 22.67 6.63
N ALA A 82 1.39 21.38 6.48
CA ALA A 82 1.61 20.48 7.60
C ALA A 82 3.07 20.50 8.08
N PRO A 83 3.33 20.57 9.40
CA PRO A 83 4.69 20.47 9.96
C PRO A 83 5.17 19.03 10.05
N LEU A 84 4.22 18.10 10.19
CA LEU A 84 4.44 16.67 10.37
C LEU A 84 3.65 15.86 9.35
N GLU A 85 4.18 14.70 8.98
CA GLU A 85 3.45 13.63 8.32
C GLU A 85 3.18 12.47 9.28
N LEU A 86 2.00 11.88 9.12
CA LEU A 86 1.57 10.63 9.74
C LEU A 86 0.94 9.78 8.62
N PRO A 87 1.70 9.42 7.60
CA PRO A 87 1.14 8.74 6.45
C PRO A 87 0.95 7.26 6.74
N HIS A 88 -0.08 6.70 6.15
CA HIS A 88 -0.19 5.26 5.99
C HIS A 88 0.44 4.87 4.64
N ILE A 89 1.75 4.67 4.63
CA ILE A 89 2.49 4.20 3.46
C ILE A 89 3.20 2.92 3.87
N MET A 90 2.86 1.84 3.21
CA MET A 90 3.46 0.53 3.44
C MET A 90 4.27 0.15 2.21
N LEU A 91 5.55 -0.13 2.43
CA LEU A 91 6.46 -0.64 1.43
C LEU A 91 6.73 -2.12 1.70
N LEU A 92 6.82 -2.89 0.65
CA LEU A 92 7.11 -4.32 0.72
C LEU A 92 8.51 -4.59 0.21
N ILE A 93 9.24 -5.49 0.89
CA ILE A 93 10.49 -6.09 0.42
C ILE A 93 10.27 -7.57 0.12
N ASP A 94 10.95 -8.10 -0.89
CA ASP A 94 10.96 -9.55 -1.21
C ASP A 94 12.18 -10.22 -0.54
N ASP A 95 12.14 -10.31 0.79
CA ASP A 95 13.18 -10.94 1.61
C ASP A 95 12.79 -12.40 1.91
N ARG A 96 13.08 -13.29 0.96
CA ARG A 96 12.72 -14.72 1.04
C ARG A 96 13.46 -15.49 2.12
N GLU A 97 14.61 -15.01 2.52
CA GLU A 97 15.46 -15.64 3.53
C GLU A 97 15.30 -15.00 4.93
N HIS A 98 14.35 -14.05 5.08
CA HIS A 98 14.04 -13.38 6.36
C HIS A 98 15.27 -12.76 7.05
N THR A 99 16.07 -12.01 6.29
CA THR A 99 17.38 -11.50 6.73
C THR A 99 17.34 -10.09 7.33
N VAL A 100 16.26 -9.31 7.08
CA VAL A 100 16.19 -7.89 7.43
C VAL A 100 15.41 -7.65 8.72
N ILE A 101 14.11 -7.91 8.73
CA ILE A 101 13.19 -7.52 9.82
C ILE A 101 13.16 -8.57 10.93
N GLU A 102 13.05 -9.83 10.55
CA GLU A 102 12.88 -10.93 11.49
C GLU A 102 14.03 -11.06 12.49
N PRO A 103 15.33 -10.92 12.10
CA PRO A 103 16.44 -10.95 13.07
C PRO A 103 16.43 -9.78 14.07
N LEU A 104 15.86 -8.62 13.69
CA LEU A 104 15.67 -7.52 14.64
C LEU A 104 14.66 -7.91 15.72
N TYR A 105 13.56 -8.56 15.31
CA TYR A 105 12.54 -9.02 16.25
C TYR A 105 13.03 -10.14 17.16
N GLU A 106 13.79 -11.08 16.64
CA GLU A 106 14.41 -12.15 17.43
C GLU A 106 15.34 -11.60 18.52
N ASN A 107 16.00 -10.47 18.26
CA ASN A 107 16.91 -9.80 19.18
C ASN A 107 16.29 -8.56 19.88
N ARG A 108 14.97 -8.37 19.82
CA ARG A 108 14.28 -7.16 20.32
C ARG A 108 14.52 -6.87 21.82
N GLU A 109 14.82 -7.91 22.60
CA GLU A 109 15.13 -7.76 24.02
C GLU A 109 16.39 -6.92 24.30
N LYS A 110 17.25 -6.76 23.27
CA LYS A 110 18.43 -5.91 23.32
C LYS A 110 18.14 -4.46 22.90
N LEU A 111 16.91 -4.19 22.42
CA LEU A 111 16.48 -2.89 21.92
C LEU A 111 15.69 -2.11 22.98
N GLU A 112 15.73 -0.78 22.91
CA GLU A 112 14.92 0.10 23.76
C GLU A 112 13.45 -0.04 23.36
N LEU A 113 12.59 -0.48 24.29
CA LEU A 113 11.13 -0.46 24.10
C LEU A 113 10.64 0.99 24.16
N LEU A 114 9.97 1.44 23.11
CA LEU A 114 9.44 2.80 22.98
C LEU A 114 7.99 2.91 23.42
N TYR A 115 7.18 1.93 23.05
CA TYR A 115 5.77 1.82 23.40
C TYR A 115 5.28 0.37 23.38
N ASP A 116 4.30 0.09 24.20
CA ASP A 116 3.59 -1.19 24.32
C ASP A 116 2.15 -0.89 24.76
N THR A 117 1.17 -1.01 23.84
CA THR A 117 -0.19 -0.55 24.12
C THR A 117 -1.24 -1.17 23.21
N ASN A 118 -2.50 -1.13 23.65
CA ASN A 118 -3.64 -1.48 22.83
C ASN A 118 -4.07 -0.29 21.96
N LEU A 119 -4.43 -0.59 20.72
CA LEU A 119 -4.97 0.40 19.78
C LEU A 119 -6.44 0.66 20.05
N ASN A 120 -6.89 1.90 19.81
CA ASN A 120 -8.29 2.27 19.86
C ASN A 120 -9.12 1.50 18.83
N MET A 121 -10.45 1.49 19.01
CA MET A 121 -11.41 0.90 18.07
C MET A 121 -11.17 -0.59 17.79
N ASN A 122 -10.73 -1.34 18.79
CA ASN A 122 -10.36 -2.75 18.66
C ASN A 122 -9.25 -3.03 17.61
N GLY A 123 -8.40 -2.05 17.37
CA GLY A 123 -7.31 -2.14 16.39
C GLY A 123 -6.19 -3.12 16.75
N GLY A 124 -6.33 -3.86 17.85
CA GLY A 124 -5.38 -4.84 18.34
C GLY A 124 -4.32 -4.24 19.27
N HIS A 125 -3.15 -4.85 19.30
CA HIS A 125 -2.03 -4.47 20.16
C HIS A 125 -0.81 -4.07 19.33
N VAL A 126 -0.03 -3.11 19.81
CA VAL A 126 1.18 -2.64 19.11
C VAL A 126 2.32 -2.46 20.09
N ARG A 127 3.52 -2.90 19.69
CA ARG A 127 4.79 -2.64 20.35
C ARG A 127 5.79 -2.03 19.39
N GLY A 128 6.63 -1.13 19.87
CA GLY A 128 7.68 -0.53 19.06
C GLY A 128 9.00 -0.46 19.79
N TRP A 129 10.09 -0.78 19.10
CA TRP A 129 11.46 -0.75 19.65
C TRP A 129 12.35 0.14 18.78
N ARG A 130 13.24 0.86 19.43
CA ARG A 130 14.25 1.66 18.75
C ARG A 130 15.33 0.76 18.13
N VAL A 131 15.62 0.98 16.86
CA VAL A 131 16.70 0.32 16.12
C VAL A 131 17.79 1.37 15.81
N PRO A 132 18.82 1.49 16.64
CA PRO A 132 19.86 2.53 16.51
C PRO A 132 20.89 2.20 15.42
N ASP A 133 21.16 0.92 15.15
CA ASP A 133 22.11 0.49 14.12
C ASP A 133 21.43 0.47 12.75
N THR A 134 21.20 1.66 12.21
CA THR A 134 20.58 1.82 10.90
C THR A 134 21.49 1.37 9.77
N ALA A 135 22.81 1.44 9.95
CA ALA A 135 23.78 1.05 8.92
C ALA A 135 23.72 -0.46 8.63
N ALA A 136 23.68 -1.29 9.67
CA ALA A 136 23.55 -2.74 9.52
C ALA A 136 22.22 -3.14 8.85
N VAL A 137 21.13 -2.42 9.13
CA VAL A 137 19.83 -2.66 8.46
C VAL A 137 19.90 -2.27 6.99
N LEU A 138 20.50 -1.13 6.66
CA LEU A 138 20.65 -0.68 5.28
C LEU A 138 21.52 -1.63 4.46
N GLU A 139 22.60 -2.15 5.04
CA GLU A 139 23.44 -3.16 4.37
C GLU A 139 22.61 -4.40 3.97
N LYS A 140 21.78 -4.91 4.87
CA LYS A 140 20.91 -6.05 4.59
C LYS A 140 19.84 -5.73 3.55
N LEU A 141 19.24 -4.54 3.60
CA LEU A 141 18.28 -4.09 2.59
C LEU A 141 18.94 -4.02 1.21
N TYR A 142 20.12 -3.42 1.09
CA TYR A 142 20.84 -3.34 -0.18
C TYR A 142 21.30 -4.70 -0.69
N ALA A 143 21.58 -5.66 0.18
CA ALA A 143 21.90 -7.03 -0.23
C ALA A 143 20.77 -7.71 -1.02
N LEU A 144 19.49 -7.31 -0.79
CA LEU A 144 18.35 -7.81 -1.57
C LEU A 144 18.38 -7.37 -3.04
N THR A 145 19.13 -6.33 -3.39
CA THR A 145 19.32 -5.85 -4.77
C THR A 145 20.66 -6.27 -5.38
N SER A 146 21.42 -7.15 -4.71
CA SER A 146 22.63 -7.72 -5.30
C SER A 146 22.31 -8.52 -6.57
N ASP A 147 23.24 -8.53 -7.51
CA ASP A 147 23.06 -9.24 -8.79
C ASP A 147 22.68 -10.70 -8.58
N GLU A 148 23.32 -11.37 -7.61
CA GLU A 148 23.06 -12.76 -7.26
C GLU A 148 21.61 -12.99 -6.84
N VAL A 149 21.10 -12.17 -5.91
CA VAL A 149 19.73 -12.28 -5.40
C VAL A 149 18.71 -11.94 -6.49
N GLN A 150 18.95 -10.91 -7.27
CA GLN A 150 18.07 -10.48 -8.35
C GLN A 150 17.99 -11.52 -9.47
N LEU A 151 19.11 -12.10 -9.88
CA LEU A 151 19.15 -13.18 -10.88
C LEU A 151 18.47 -14.45 -10.36
N LYS A 152 18.73 -14.83 -9.10
CA LYS A 152 18.07 -15.98 -8.45
C LYS A 152 16.55 -15.82 -8.42
N ASN A 153 16.07 -14.66 -8.03
CA ASN A 153 14.64 -14.43 -7.78
C ASN A 153 13.84 -14.10 -9.05
N TYR A 154 14.42 -13.36 -10.01
CA TYR A 154 13.68 -12.81 -11.15
C TYR A 154 14.31 -13.14 -12.52
N GLY A 155 15.48 -13.76 -12.56
CA GLY A 155 16.23 -14.01 -13.79
C GLY A 155 16.75 -12.73 -14.48
N LYS A 156 16.72 -11.59 -13.77
CA LYS A 156 17.09 -10.27 -14.29
C LYS A 156 17.62 -9.41 -13.15
N VAL A 157 18.71 -8.69 -13.41
CA VAL A 157 19.23 -7.68 -12.50
C VAL A 157 18.40 -6.41 -12.59
N THR A 158 17.92 -5.93 -11.45
CA THR A 158 17.20 -4.66 -11.31
C THR A 158 17.64 -3.97 -10.03
N ASN A 159 17.35 -2.69 -9.87
CA ASN A 159 17.53 -1.98 -8.62
C ASN A 159 16.24 -1.94 -7.75
N PHE A 160 15.23 -2.74 -8.10
CA PHE A 160 13.93 -2.74 -7.45
C PHE A 160 14.02 -3.36 -6.05
N LEU A 161 13.87 -2.53 -5.03
CA LEU A 161 13.96 -2.91 -3.62
C LEU A 161 12.62 -2.86 -2.92
N PHE A 162 11.80 -1.83 -3.19
CA PHE A 162 10.55 -1.58 -2.50
C PHE A 162 9.36 -1.50 -3.45
N ALA A 163 8.36 -2.33 -3.22
CA ALA A 163 7.04 -2.22 -3.85
C ALA A 163 6.08 -1.46 -2.93
N VAL A 164 5.33 -0.49 -3.46
CA VAL A 164 4.32 0.21 -2.65
C VAL A 164 3.12 -0.70 -2.44
N GLY A 165 2.98 -1.25 -1.24
CA GLY A 165 1.87 -2.13 -0.88
C GLY A 165 0.57 -1.39 -0.57
N ASP A 166 0.65 -0.28 0.18
CA ASP A 166 -0.47 0.67 0.41
C ASP A 166 0.07 2.09 0.45
N GLY A 167 -0.77 3.06 0.14
CA GLY A 167 -0.42 4.46 0.18
C GLY A 167 0.19 5.02 -1.11
N ASN A 168 -0.03 4.39 -2.28
CA ASN A 168 0.46 4.86 -3.59
C ASN A 168 0.22 6.37 -3.80
N HIS A 169 -1.00 6.87 -3.55
CA HIS A 169 -1.29 8.30 -3.68
C HIS A 169 -0.61 9.18 -2.61
N SER A 170 -0.37 8.64 -1.42
CA SER A 170 0.32 9.38 -0.34
C SER A 170 1.79 9.57 -0.67
N LEU A 171 2.47 8.51 -1.16
CA LEU A 171 3.86 8.60 -1.58
C LEU A 171 4.02 9.48 -2.82
N ALA A 172 3.13 9.34 -3.82
CA ALA A 172 3.11 10.22 -5.00
C ALA A 172 2.88 11.70 -4.62
N THR A 173 2.03 11.98 -3.62
CA THR A 173 1.83 13.33 -3.07
C THR A 173 3.10 13.85 -2.40
N ALA A 174 3.81 13.01 -1.64
CA ALA A 174 5.08 13.39 -1.01
C ALA A 174 6.13 13.73 -2.07
N LYS A 175 6.25 12.92 -3.14
CA LYS A 175 7.13 13.17 -4.28
C LYS A 175 6.80 14.49 -4.99
N ALA A 176 5.53 14.74 -5.28
CA ALA A 176 5.10 15.97 -5.93
C ALA A 176 5.43 17.21 -5.07
N HIS A 177 5.16 17.16 -3.78
CA HIS A 177 5.53 18.23 -2.84
C HIS A 177 7.04 18.44 -2.78
N TRP A 178 7.84 17.36 -2.71
CA TRP A 178 9.29 17.46 -2.76
C TRP A 178 9.78 18.11 -4.06
N ASN A 179 9.22 17.73 -5.19
CA ASN A 179 9.58 18.31 -6.49
C ASN A 179 9.29 19.83 -6.56
N GLU A 180 8.27 20.34 -5.86
CA GLU A 180 8.05 21.79 -5.72
C GLU A 180 9.11 22.43 -4.81
N VAL A 181 9.36 21.85 -3.65
CA VAL A 181 10.28 22.39 -2.64
C VAL A 181 11.70 22.45 -3.15
N LYS A 182 12.19 21.41 -3.83
CA LYS A 182 13.58 21.29 -4.26
C LYS A 182 14.02 22.33 -5.29
N VAL A 183 13.08 22.93 -6.02
CA VAL A 183 13.40 23.93 -7.07
C VAL A 183 14.12 25.15 -6.50
N GLY A 184 13.79 25.57 -5.27
CA GLY A 184 14.38 26.74 -4.62
C GLY A 184 15.60 26.43 -3.73
N LEU A 185 16.09 25.18 -3.70
CA LEU A 185 17.16 24.76 -2.78
C LEU A 185 18.51 24.58 -3.48
N SER A 186 19.59 24.88 -2.73
CA SER A 186 20.94 24.48 -3.12
C SER A 186 21.07 22.93 -3.06
N ASP A 187 22.07 22.38 -3.76
CA ASP A 187 22.27 20.91 -3.75
C ASP A 187 22.54 20.39 -2.33
N LYS A 188 23.33 21.13 -1.54
CA LYS A 188 23.58 20.80 -0.13
C LYS A 188 22.30 20.82 0.70
N ASP A 189 21.39 21.79 0.47
CA ASP A 189 20.13 21.88 1.18
C ASP A 189 19.16 20.75 0.77
N LYS A 190 19.19 20.33 -0.48
CA LYS A 190 18.40 19.20 -0.97
C LYS A 190 18.72 17.91 -0.23
N GLU A 191 20.00 17.65 0.08
CA GLU A 191 20.42 16.42 0.76
C GLU A 191 19.85 16.27 2.16
N THR A 192 19.67 17.37 2.87
CA THR A 192 19.25 17.37 4.27
C THR A 192 17.82 17.85 4.50
N HIS A 193 17.10 18.21 3.42
CA HIS A 193 15.75 18.77 3.59
C HIS A 193 14.74 17.69 4.00
N PRO A 194 13.99 17.88 5.09
CA PRO A 194 13.09 16.84 5.61
C PRO A 194 11.97 16.44 4.64
N ALA A 195 11.54 17.32 3.72
CA ALA A 195 10.54 16.98 2.70
C ALA A 195 11.06 16.03 1.60
N ARG A 196 12.39 15.84 1.47
CA ARG A 196 12.99 14.87 0.56
C ARG A 196 12.67 13.43 0.96
N TYR A 197 12.47 13.20 2.25
CA TYR A 197 12.30 11.88 2.82
C TYR A 197 10.85 11.67 3.25
N ALA A 198 10.29 10.52 2.94
CA ALA A 198 8.93 10.13 3.33
C ALA A 198 8.95 9.03 4.39
N LEU A 199 8.16 9.21 5.46
CA LEU A 199 7.96 8.18 6.48
C LEU A 199 7.14 7.04 5.91
N VAL A 200 7.63 5.81 6.10
CA VAL A 200 7.00 4.58 5.62
C VAL A 200 7.12 3.47 6.65
N GLU A 201 6.24 2.49 6.58
CA GLU A 201 6.38 1.19 7.24
C GLU A 201 6.82 0.16 6.19
N VAL A 202 7.95 -0.48 6.41
CA VAL A 202 8.49 -1.55 5.54
C VAL A 202 8.10 -2.88 6.15
N GLU A 203 7.50 -3.77 5.35
CA GLU A 203 7.13 -5.13 5.74
C GLU A 203 7.72 -6.15 4.78
N ASN A 204 8.03 -7.33 5.30
CA ASN A 204 8.47 -8.44 4.46
C ASN A 204 7.26 -9.08 3.77
N LEU A 205 7.26 -9.09 2.43
CA LEU A 205 6.24 -9.74 1.61
C LEU A 205 6.06 -11.22 1.96
N MET A 206 7.15 -11.88 2.40
CA MET A 206 7.13 -13.30 2.77
C MET A 206 6.53 -13.56 4.15
N SER A 207 6.29 -12.54 4.97
CA SER A 207 5.69 -12.71 6.30
C SER A 207 4.36 -13.46 6.22
N PRO A 208 4.14 -14.53 7.00
CA PRO A 208 2.86 -15.24 7.02
C PRO A 208 1.71 -14.38 7.55
N ALA A 209 2.01 -13.36 8.37
CA ALA A 209 1.02 -12.42 8.88
C ALA A 209 0.60 -11.35 7.86
N LEU A 210 1.25 -11.28 6.70
CA LEU A 210 0.85 -10.41 5.60
C LEU A 210 0.04 -11.20 4.58
N LYS A 211 -1.23 -10.86 4.44
CA LYS A 211 -2.14 -11.47 3.47
C LYS A 211 -2.59 -10.46 2.43
N PHE A 212 -2.73 -10.94 1.20
CA PHE A 212 -3.38 -10.19 0.14
C PHE A 212 -4.84 -10.60 0.07
N GLU A 213 -5.71 -9.68 0.43
CA GLU A 213 -7.15 -9.89 0.36
C GLU A 213 -7.70 -9.36 -0.97
N PRO A 214 -8.63 -10.08 -1.61
CA PRO A 214 -9.24 -9.64 -2.83
C PRO A 214 -10.12 -8.42 -2.58
N ILE A 215 -10.14 -7.51 -3.55
CA ILE A 215 -11.09 -6.42 -3.56
C ILE A 215 -12.16 -6.78 -4.58
N HIS A 216 -13.39 -6.96 -4.13
CA HIS A 216 -14.54 -7.33 -4.97
C HIS A 216 -15.12 -6.11 -5.67
N ARG A 217 -15.99 -6.34 -6.65
CA ARG A 217 -16.67 -5.29 -7.41
C ARG A 217 -18.18 -5.37 -7.21
N VAL A 218 -18.82 -4.23 -7.05
CA VAL A 218 -20.26 -4.09 -7.24
C VAL A 218 -20.52 -3.09 -8.35
N VAL A 219 -21.34 -3.46 -9.33
CA VAL A 219 -21.73 -2.60 -10.45
C VAL A 219 -23.19 -2.23 -10.27
N PHE A 220 -23.41 -1.01 -9.77
CA PHE A 220 -24.76 -0.48 -9.58
C PHE A 220 -25.37 -0.08 -10.92
N GLY A 221 -26.69 -0.21 -11.04
CA GLY A 221 -27.39 0.04 -12.30
C GLY A 221 -27.23 -1.06 -13.36
N ALA A 222 -26.41 -2.08 -13.08
CA ALA A 222 -26.24 -3.26 -13.91
C ALA A 222 -27.19 -4.39 -13.49
N ASP A 223 -27.49 -5.28 -14.43
CA ASP A 223 -28.39 -6.45 -14.27
C ASP A 223 -27.80 -7.71 -14.92
N GLU A 224 -28.64 -8.71 -15.21
CA GLU A 224 -28.24 -9.96 -15.85
C GLU A 224 -27.66 -9.75 -17.27
N SER A 225 -28.03 -8.67 -17.97
CA SER A 225 -27.49 -8.38 -19.31
C SER A 225 -26.00 -8.07 -19.23
N PHE A 226 -25.57 -7.28 -18.24
CA PHE A 226 -24.18 -7.04 -17.93
C PHE A 226 -23.38 -8.34 -17.76
N VAL A 227 -23.94 -9.29 -16.97
CA VAL A 227 -23.27 -10.57 -16.71
C VAL A 227 -23.12 -11.39 -17.99
N LYS A 228 -24.15 -11.39 -18.85
CA LYS A 228 -24.12 -12.08 -20.16
C LYS A 228 -23.04 -11.46 -21.07
N GLU A 229 -22.99 -10.13 -21.16
CA GLU A 229 -21.97 -9.45 -21.96
C GLU A 229 -20.57 -9.71 -21.44
N LEU A 230 -20.33 -9.59 -20.11
CA LEU A 230 -19.05 -9.91 -19.51
C LEU A 230 -18.62 -11.35 -19.84
N SER A 231 -19.55 -12.32 -19.79
CA SER A 231 -19.29 -13.73 -20.09
C SER A 231 -18.80 -13.97 -21.54
N THR A 232 -19.08 -13.06 -22.46
CA THR A 232 -18.61 -13.14 -23.87
C THR A 232 -17.22 -12.52 -24.04
N LYS A 233 -16.76 -11.73 -23.08
CA LYS A 233 -15.50 -10.99 -23.14
C LYS A 233 -14.38 -11.63 -22.34
N THR A 234 -14.72 -12.50 -21.38
CA THR A 234 -13.76 -13.19 -20.54
C THR A 234 -13.76 -14.68 -20.86
N ALA A 235 -12.55 -15.28 -20.89
CA ALA A 235 -12.35 -16.71 -21.15
C ALA A 235 -11.19 -17.26 -20.32
N GLY A 236 -11.24 -18.56 -20.00
CA GLY A 236 -10.19 -19.26 -19.28
C GLY A 236 -10.73 -20.35 -18.37
N GLY A 237 -9.85 -20.97 -17.61
CA GLY A 237 -10.18 -22.10 -16.70
C GLY A 237 -10.70 -21.63 -15.35
N ARG A 238 -10.35 -20.41 -14.90
CA ARG A 238 -10.77 -19.85 -13.61
C ARG A 238 -12.27 -19.60 -13.58
N LYS A 239 -12.91 -20.02 -12.49
CA LYS A 239 -14.34 -19.74 -12.26
C LYS A 239 -14.49 -18.56 -11.31
N ILE A 240 -15.26 -17.56 -11.76
CA ILE A 240 -15.57 -16.35 -11.01
C ILE A 240 -17.07 -16.34 -10.70
N LYS A 241 -17.43 -16.15 -9.43
CA LYS A 241 -18.83 -15.99 -9.00
C LYS A 241 -19.26 -14.54 -9.26
N ALA A 242 -20.34 -14.38 -10.00
CA ALA A 242 -21.07 -13.11 -10.11
C ALA A 242 -22.51 -13.34 -9.65
N PHE A 243 -23.17 -12.31 -9.11
CA PHE A 243 -24.54 -12.48 -8.61
C PHE A 243 -25.30 -11.14 -8.61
N THR A 244 -26.60 -11.26 -8.77
CA THR A 244 -27.59 -10.21 -8.48
C THR A 244 -28.32 -10.56 -7.19
N LYS A 245 -29.30 -9.76 -6.79
CA LYS A 245 -30.16 -10.07 -5.64
C LYS A 245 -30.82 -11.44 -5.73
N ASP A 246 -31.19 -11.86 -6.93
CA ASP A 246 -32.02 -13.02 -7.19
C ASP A 246 -31.31 -14.23 -7.80
N LYS A 247 -30.16 -14.02 -8.41
CA LYS A 247 -29.46 -15.06 -9.20
C LYS A 247 -27.94 -15.03 -9.01
N THR A 248 -27.36 -16.22 -9.09
CA THR A 248 -25.91 -16.43 -9.11
C THR A 248 -25.48 -16.98 -10.47
N PHE A 249 -24.34 -16.50 -10.95
CA PHE A 249 -23.74 -16.86 -12.22
C PHE A 249 -22.29 -17.31 -12.01
N THR A 250 -21.81 -18.17 -12.90
CA THR A 250 -20.41 -18.55 -12.96
C THR A 250 -19.82 -18.06 -14.27
N LEU A 251 -18.82 -17.19 -14.19
CA LEU A 251 -18.06 -16.68 -15.31
C LEU A 251 -16.76 -17.47 -15.49
N SER A 252 -16.26 -17.55 -16.71
CA SER A 252 -14.89 -18.03 -16.98
C SER A 252 -13.97 -16.82 -17.11
N ALA A 253 -12.76 -16.91 -16.56
CA ALA A 253 -11.77 -15.84 -16.61
C ALA A 253 -10.37 -16.47 -16.77
N PRO A 254 -9.32 -15.69 -17.12
CA PRO A 254 -7.94 -16.17 -17.17
C PRO A 254 -7.51 -16.90 -15.90
N ASP A 255 -6.64 -17.89 -16.03
CA ASP A 255 -6.12 -18.65 -14.89
C ASP A 255 -5.22 -17.81 -13.99
N ASP A 256 -4.46 -16.88 -14.58
CA ASP A 256 -3.70 -15.89 -13.82
C ASP A 256 -4.65 -14.88 -13.15
N SER A 257 -4.47 -14.68 -11.84
CA SER A 257 -5.35 -13.82 -11.04
C SER A 257 -5.33 -12.36 -11.49
N ILE A 258 -4.17 -11.85 -11.89
CA ILE A 258 -4.02 -10.44 -12.27
C ILE A 258 -4.60 -10.21 -13.67
N ASP A 259 -4.42 -11.16 -14.58
CA ASP A 259 -5.05 -11.11 -15.91
C ASP A 259 -6.58 -11.18 -15.78
N ALA A 260 -7.11 -12.05 -14.90
CA ALA A 260 -8.54 -12.11 -14.61
C ALA A 260 -9.06 -10.78 -14.04
N ILE A 261 -8.36 -10.18 -13.08
CA ILE A 261 -8.71 -8.86 -12.54
C ILE A 261 -8.70 -7.80 -13.62
N LYS A 262 -7.68 -7.81 -14.49
CA LYS A 262 -7.54 -6.84 -15.57
C LYS A 262 -8.68 -6.93 -16.58
N GLU A 263 -8.97 -8.11 -17.12
CA GLU A 263 -10.02 -8.29 -18.12
C GLU A 263 -11.40 -7.88 -17.58
N ILE A 264 -11.72 -8.31 -16.34
CA ILE A 264 -12.99 -7.95 -15.71
C ILE A 264 -13.06 -6.43 -15.46
N GLN A 265 -11.98 -5.81 -14.96
CA GLN A 265 -11.97 -4.37 -14.70
C GLN A 265 -12.04 -3.54 -15.98
N ASP A 266 -11.33 -3.93 -17.02
CA ASP A 266 -11.36 -3.25 -18.31
C ASP A 266 -12.79 -3.27 -18.90
N PHE A 267 -13.47 -4.42 -18.85
CA PHE A 267 -14.86 -4.52 -19.26
C PHE A 267 -15.79 -3.62 -18.41
N ILE A 268 -15.65 -3.63 -17.10
CA ILE A 268 -16.45 -2.76 -16.21
C ILE A 268 -16.24 -1.30 -16.56
N ASP A 269 -14.99 -0.87 -16.79
CA ASP A 269 -14.67 0.51 -17.12
C ASP A 269 -15.25 0.95 -18.47
N GLU A 270 -15.30 0.05 -19.45
CA GLU A 270 -15.96 0.31 -20.75
C GLU A 270 -17.47 0.37 -20.60
N TYR A 271 -18.05 -0.56 -19.83
CA TYR A 271 -19.49 -0.62 -19.61
C TYR A 271 -20.01 0.62 -18.87
N VAL A 272 -19.32 1.05 -17.80
CA VAL A 272 -19.65 2.27 -17.05
C VAL A 272 -19.60 3.52 -17.95
N LYS A 273 -18.62 3.62 -18.86
CA LYS A 273 -18.51 4.75 -19.79
C LYS A 273 -19.64 4.79 -20.83
N SER A 274 -20.16 3.64 -21.21
CA SER A 274 -21.17 3.50 -22.28
C SER A 274 -22.62 3.46 -21.77
N HIS A 275 -22.83 3.35 -20.46
CA HIS A 275 -24.16 3.23 -19.85
C HIS A 275 -24.36 4.29 -18.78
N GLU A 276 -25.22 5.27 -19.06
CA GLU A 276 -25.56 6.33 -18.12
C GLU A 276 -26.23 5.76 -16.85
N GLY A 277 -25.83 6.25 -15.68
CA GLY A 277 -26.35 5.80 -14.38
C GLY A 277 -25.76 4.50 -13.86
N VAL A 278 -24.79 3.90 -14.56
CA VAL A 278 -24.03 2.75 -14.08
C VAL A 278 -22.76 3.22 -13.34
N GLU A 279 -22.55 2.69 -12.15
CA GLU A 279 -21.40 3.03 -11.30
C GLU A 279 -20.74 1.76 -10.76
N VAL A 280 -19.42 1.79 -10.56
CA VAL A 280 -18.67 0.70 -9.92
C VAL A 280 -18.16 1.14 -8.55
N ASP A 281 -18.31 0.27 -7.55
CA ASP A 281 -17.68 0.42 -6.24
C ASP A 281 -16.86 -0.82 -5.88
N TYR A 282 -15.96 -0.66 -4.91
CA TYR A 282 -14.93 -1.62 -4.52
C TYR A 282 -15.15 -2.04 -3.08
N ILE A 283 -15.42 -3.31 -2.87
CA ILE A 283 -15.86 -3.85 -1.58
C ILE A 283 -14.84 -4.86 -1.06
N HIS A 284 -14.47 -4.71 0.21
CA HIS A 284 -13.70 -5.70 0.96
C HIS A 284 -14.63 -6.71 1.61
N GLY A 285 -14.32 -8.00 1.46
CA GLY A 285 -15.06 -9.10 2.06
C GLY A 285 -16.33 -9.50 1.27
N GLU A 286 -16.48 -10.80 1.06
CA GLU A 286 -17.63 -11.38 0.34
C GLU A 286 -18.97 -11.07 1.01
N ASN A 287 -19.03 -11.21 2.33
CA ASN A 287 -20.26 -10.97 3.09
C ASN A 287 -20.76 -9.52 2.92
N TYR A 288 -19.83 -8.55 2.98
CA TYR A 288 -20.18 -7.15 2.76
C TYR A 288 -20.66 -6.89 1.33
N LEU A 289 -20.05 -7.54 0.34
CA LEU A 289 -20.52 -7.44 -1.04
C LEU A 289 -21.93 -8.01 -1.19
N GLU A 290 -22.22 -9.16 -0.58
CA GLU A 290 -23.55 -9.76 -0.60
C GLU A 290 -24.60 -8.85 0.05
N ASP A 291 -24.29 -8.24 1.18
CA ASP A 291 -25.19 -7.31 1.87
C ASP A 291 -25.45 -6.05 1.03
N VAL A 292 -24.42 -5.46 0.44
CA VAL A 292 -24.54 -4.29 -0.44
C VAL A 292 -25.45 -4.59 -1.64
N VAL A 293 -25.26 -5.74 -2.31
CA VAL A 293 -26.09 -6.14 -3.46
C VAL A 293 -27.55 -6.40 -3.02
N LYS A 294 -27.77 -7.00 -1.86
CA LYS A 294 -29.13 -7.21 -1.30
C LYS A 294 -29.84 -5.88 -1.03
N GLU A 295 -29.13 -4.91 -0.47
CA GLU A 295 -29.71 -3.63 -0.07
C GLU A 295 -29.92 -2.69 -1.26
N ARG A 296 -28.90 -2.54 -2.12
CA ARG A 296 -28.85 -1.51 -3.16
C ARG A 296 -29.06 -2.05 -4.58
N GLY A 297 -29.07 -3.36 -4.77
CA GLY A 297 -29.12 -4.00 -6.08
C GLY A 297 -27.79 -3.90 -6.85
N GLY A 298 -27.84 -4.20 -8.15
CA GLY A 298 -26.67 -4.27 -9.02
C GLY A 298 -26.10 -5.68 -9.15
N VAL A 299 -24.88 -5.77 -9.67
CA VAL A 299 -24.16 -7.03 -9.87
C VAL A 299 -22.91 -7.05 -8.99
N GLY A 300 -22.83 -8.03 -8.09
CA GLY A 300 -21.63 -8.36 -7.32
C GLY A 300 -20.73 -9.32 -8.09
N ILE A 301 -19.42 -9.09 -8.04
CA ILE A 301 -18.40 -9.96 -8.66
C ILE A 301 -17.33 -10.29 -7.61
N ILE A 302 -17.17 -11.57 -7.30
CA ILE A 302 -16.13 -12.08 -6.41
C ILE A 302 -14.81 -12.14 -7.18
N MET A 303 -13.91 -11.23 -6.88
CA MET A 303 -12.61 -11.16 -7.55
C MET A 303 -11.61 -12.13 -6.92
N PRO A 304 -10.63 -12.66 -7.68
CA PRO A 304 -9.53 -13.45 -7.10
C PRO A 304 -8.51 -12.53 -6.39
N ALA A 305 -7.81 -13.07 -5.38
CA ALA A 305 -6.63 -12.43 -4.82
C ALA A 305 -5.39 -12.77 -5.67
N PRO A 306 -4.50 -11.80 -5.94
CA PRO A 306 -3.19 -12.09 -6.50
C PRO A 306 -2.32 -12.89 -5.53
N GLU A 307 -1.48 -13.78 -6.07
CA GLU A 307 -0.44 -14.45 -5.29
C GLU A 307 0.64 -13.44 -4.88
N LYS A 308 0.78 -13.18 -3.57
CA LYS A 308 1.71 -12.16 -3.07
C LYS A 308 3.16 -12.39 -3.48
N THR A 309 3.60 -13.65 -3.54
CA THR A 309 4.97 -14.05 -3.93
C THR A 309 5.34 -13.65 -5.36
N ASN A 310 4.35 -13.40 -6.22
CA ASN A 310 4.54 -13.01 -7.61
C ASN A 310 4.57 -11.47 -7.82
N LEU A 311 4.36 -10.68 -6.76
CA LEU A 311 4.23 -9.23 -6.86
C LEU A 311 5.45 -8.57 -7.55
N PHE A 312 6.66 -8.86 -7.07
CA PHE A 312 7.88 -8.26 -7.61
C PHE A 312 8.14 -8.67 -9.05
N ASP A 313 8.04 -9.97 -9.37
CA ASP A 313 8.21 -10.47 -10.74
C ASP A 313 7.19 -9.84 -11.68
N PHE A 314 5.94 -9.69 -11.24
CA PHE A 314 4.90 -9.02 -12.02
C PHE A 314 5.26 -7.56 -12.33
N ILE A 315 5.65 -6.78 -11.30
CA ILE A 315 6.03 -5.36 -11.48
C ILE A 315 7.25 -5.22 -12.40
N ILE A 316 8.23 -6.11 -12.27
CA ILE A 316 9.42 -6.13 -13.13
C ILE A 316 9.04 -6.39 -14.60
N ARG A 317 8.12 -7.33 -14.85
CA ARG A 317 7.74 -7.76 -16.21
C ARG A 317 6.66 -6.92 -16.84
N ARG A 318 5.69 -6.43 -16.06
CA ARG A 318 4.46 -5.78 -16.57
C ARG A 318 4.28 -4.34 -16.10
N GLY A 319 5.14 -3.84 -15.19
CA GLY A 319 5.18 -2.45 -14.73
C GLY A 319 4.26 -2.18 -13.55
N ILE A 320 2.95 -2.21 -13.73
CA ILE A 320 1.96 -1.96 -12.68
C ILE A 320 0.79 -2.93 -12.79
N MET A 321 0.11 -3.17 -11.69
CA MET A 321 -1.13 -3.95 -11.62
C MET A 321 -2.36 -3.09 -11.94
N PRO A 322 -3.47 -3.71 -12.34
CA PRO A 322 -4.76 -3.04 -12.39
C PRO A 322 -5.09 -2.39 -11.05
N ARG A 323 -5.82 -1.28 -11.07
CA ARG A 323 -6.23 -0.61 -9.84
C ARG A 323 -7.08 -1.52 -8.95
N LYS A 324 -6.88 -1.41 -7.65
CA LYS A 324 -7.65 -2.19 -6.68
C LYS A 324 -7.54 -3.70 -6.89
N SER A 325 -6.34 -4.19 -7.17
CA SER A 325 -6.07 -5.62 -7.33
C SER A 325 -6.10 -6.38 -6.01
N PHE A 326 -5.63 -5.76 -4.94
CA PHE A 326 -5.61 -6.36 -3.60
C PHE A 326 -5.65 -5.30 -2.49
N SER A 327 -5.91 -5.75 -1.29
CA SER A 327 -5.66 -5.03 -0.04
C SER A 327 -4.69 -5.83 0.83
N MET A 328 -3.91 -5.14 1.64
CA MET A 328 -3.07 -5.78 2.65
C MET A 328 -3.83 -5.91 3.95
N GLY A 329 -4.46 -7.08 4.15
CA GLY A 329 -5.35 -7.36 5.26
C GLY A 329 -6.70 -6.64 5.14
N GLU A 330 -7.52 -6.77 6.18
CA GLU A 330 -8.85 -6.20 6.27
C GLU A 330 -8.82 -4.68 6.50
N ALA A 331 -9.94 -4.00 6.23
CA ALA A 331 -10.03 -2.54 6.37
C ALA A 331 -9.78 -2.07 7.81
N GLU A 332 -10.23 -2.85 8.79
CA GLU A 332 -10.08 -2.61 10.22
C GLU A 332 -8.62 -2.76 10.70
N GLU A 333 -7.79 -3.43 9.94
CA GLU A 333 -6.37 -3.60 10.26
C GLU A 333 -5.55 -2.33 10.01
N LYS A 334 -6.08 -1.31 9.36
CA LYS A 334 -5.39 -0.02 9.20
C LYS A 334 -5.28 0.68 10.55
N ARG A 335 -4.04 0.75 11.07
CA ARG A 335 -3.79 1.28 12.41
C ARG A 335 -3.67 2.80 12.47
N TYR A 336 -3.90 3.35 13.64
CA TYR A 336 -3.41 4.67 14.01
C TYR A 336 -1.90 4.60 14.26
N TYR A 337 -1.13 5.52 13.64
CA TYR A 337 0.32 5.55 13.78
C TYR A 337 0.72 6.32 15.03
N PHE A 338 1.71 5.79 15.76
CA PHE A 338 2.41 6.49 16.84
C PHE A 338 3.60 7.28 16.34
N GLU A 339 4.09 6.94 15.16
CA GLU A 339 5.24 7.53 14.54
C GLU A 339 4.82 8.71 13.67
N ALA A 340 5.58 9.77 13.77
CA ALA A 340 5.44 10.97 12.95
C ALA A 340 6.81 11.46 12.51
N LYS A 341 6.87 12.13 11.36
CA LYS A 341 8.12 12.70 10.85
C LYS A 341 7.91 14.17 10.50
N LYS A 342 8.88 15.01 10.88
CA LYS A 342 8.95 16.40 10.42
C LYS A 342 9.12 16.45 8.90
N ILE A 343 8.40 17.35 8.23
CA ILE A 343 8.52 17.63 6.80
C ILE A 343 8.92 19.08 6.50
N LYS A 344 9.06 19.89 7.56
CA LYS A 344 9.60 21.25 7.52
C LYS A 344 10.82 21.35 8.43
N ARG A 345 11.71 22.29 8.11
CA ARG A 345 12.83 22.69 8.99
C ARG A 345 12.34 23.45 10.20
#